data_83b867ef04023a9828ee64c4f34d82e5
#
_entry.id   83b867ef04023a9828ee64c4f34d82e5
#
_cell.length_a   1.000
_cell.length_b   1.000
_cell.length_c   1.000
_cell.angle_alpha   90.00
_cell.angle_beta   90.00
_cell.angle_gamma   90.00
#
_symmetry.space_group_name_H-M   'P 1'
#
loop_
_entity.id
_entity.type
_entity.pdbx_description
1 polymer ?
#
loop_
_entity_poly.entity_id
_entity_poly.type
_entity_poly.pdbx_seq_one_letter_code
_entity_poly.pdbx_strand_id
1 'polypeptide(L)'
;MHEFKVGRCECGAVYSCDPTGHNIGSAIVETLVLACDNNWDLAWDLLPEDDYLTGRVEDYDELTHQVVNTKNMDGRPVRGVLYFVRLHTAITEISKRVKEKKSAQASHLDAESEQVAIAMEPVLDPKRKKVKATKQDVKRYVELGDIDALVALCFDDKKTLRLIQRLLYEPDEEQRWRIAGIIGQVCSRVASREPGQVAELLHRLFEACSDSAATPWGMVETLGEVIAGRPDIFGAFTRHLLNYMGDSSTQSQVVWALSKIARVRPDLIRATPFYNLFHFMNHPDPAMRGQVARLLGRINATEVATQLMAFTEDMAELSIWEDAKYTQYTVSALAQEAVARIHRGDSSNDQDHPAIH
;
A
#
# COMPACT_ATOMS: atom_id res chain seq x y z
N MET A 1 -14.69 19.53 -4.65
CA MET A 1 -13.95 20.74 -5.04
C MET A 1 -12.57 20.24 -5.40
N HIS A 2 -12.13 20.43 -6.64
CA HIS A 2 -10.83 19.99 -7.08
C HIS A 2 -9.74 20.88 -6.51
N GLU A 3 -8.65 20.30 -6.01
CA GLU A 3 -7.52 21.03 -5.46
C GLU A 3 -6.66 21.64 -6.58
N PHE A 4 -6.62 20.95 -7.73
CA PHE A 4 -5.87 21.36 -8.90
C PHE A 4 -6.78 21.85 -10.04
N LYS A 5 -6.23 22.66 -10.95
CA LYS A 5 -6.90 22.96 -12.21
C LYS A 5 -6.94 21.71 -13.07
N VAL A 6 -8.13 21.33 -13.47
CA VAL A 6 -8.41 20.10 -14.24
C VAL A 6 -9.02 20.42 -15.58
N GLY A 7 -8.83 19.54 -16.56
CA GLY A 7 -9.44 19.68 -17.88
C GLY A 7 -9.52 18.35 -18.63
N ARG A 8 -10.23 18.39 -19.75
CA ARG A 8 -10.36 17.25 -20.67
C ARG A 8 -9.86 17.64 -22.05
N CYS A 9 -9.08 16.76 -22.66
CA CYS A 9 -8.61 16.90 -24.02
C CYS A 9 -9.62 16.26 -25.00
N GLU A 10 -9.68 16.78 -26.23
CA GLU A 10 -10.49 16.18 -27.32
C GLU A 10 -10.12 14.72 -27.61
N CYS A 11 -8.88 14.31 -27.31
CA CYS A 11 -8.43 12.92 -27.43
C CYS A 11 -8.97 11.97 -26.34
N GLY A 12 -9.78 12.49 -25.38
CA GLY A 12 -10.33 11.76 -24.26
C GLY A 12 -9.44 11.69 -23.04
N ALA A 13 -8.22 12.24 -23.08
CA ALA A 13 -7.37 12.35 -21.91
C ALA A 13 -7.91 13.39 -20.92
N VAL A 14 -7.76 13.10 -19.64
CA VAL A 14 -8.03 14.04 -18.56
C VAL A 14 -6.70 14.51 -18.00
N TYR A 15 -6.63 15.74 -17.55
CA TYR A 15 -5.39 16.28 -16.97
C TYR A 15 -5.66 17.15 -15.76
N SER A 16 -4.66 17.20 -14.89
CA SER A 16 -4.54 18.16 -13.79
C SER A 16 -3.21 18.88 -13.82
N CYS A 17 -3.16 20.11 -13.32
CA CYS A 17 -1.96 20.91 -13.24
C CYS A 17 -1.59 21.17 -11.78
N ASP A 18 -0.43 20.65 -11.33
CA ASP A 18 0.20 21.11 -10.10
C ASP A 18 1.16 22.27 -10.43
N PRO A 19 0.83 23.52 -10.07
CA PRO A 19 1.64 24.69 -10.41
C PRO A 19 2.96 24.74 -9.61
N THR A 20 3.07 23.96 -8.53
CA THR A 20 4.23 23.96 -7.64
C THR A 20 5.24 22.87 -7.97
N GLY A 21 4.81 21.79 -8.61
CA GLY A 21 5.57 20.58 -8.87
C GLY A 21 5.90 19.76 -7.62
N HIS A 22 5.28 20.05 -6.47
CA HIS A 22 5.54 19.37 -5.19
C HIS A 22 4.42 18.41 -4.77
N ASN A 23 3.20 18.56 -5.33
CA ASN A 23 2.03 17.75 -4.98
C ASN A 23 1.68 16.73 -6.08
N ILE A 24 2.71 16.16 -6.67
CA ILE A 24 2.63 15.25 -7.82
C ILE A 24 1.70 14.06 -7.55
N GLY A 25 1.77 13.47 -6.36
CA GLY A 25 0.94 12.33 -5.98
C GLY A 25 -0.55 12.66 -5.94
N SER A 26 -0.90 13.79 -5.33
CA SER A 26 -2.30 14.26 -5.25
C SER A 26 -2.84 14.59 -6.65
N ALA A 27 -2.03 15.22 -7.51
CA ALA A 27 -2.44 15.54 -8.87
C ALA A 27 -2.73 14.29 -9.72
N ILE A 28 -1.90 13.24 -9.61
CA ILE A 28 -2.14 11.96 -10.31
C ILE A 28 -3.46 11.33 -9.85
N VAL A 29 -3.66 11.26 -8.54
CA VAL A 29 -4.88 10.67 -7.95
C VAL A 29 -6.11 11.43 -8.39
N GLU A 30 -6.10 12.77 -8.30
CA GLU A 30 -7.23 13.59 -8.71
C GLU A 30 -7.52 13.46 -10.21
N THR A 31 -6.46 13.35 -11.04
CA THR A 31 -6.62 13.12 -12.48
C THR A 31 -7.25 11.76 -12.77
N LEU A 32 -6.83 10.71 -12.07
CA LEU A 32 -7.38 9.35 -12.26
C LEU A 32 -8.84 9.28 -11.80
N VAL A 33 -9.16 9.87 -10.66
CA VAL A 33 -10.54 9.94 -10.15
C VAL A 33 -11.45 10.71 -11.11
N LEU A 34 -10.95 11.83 -11.66
CA LEU A 34 -11.69 12.60 -12.66
C LEU A 34 -11.89 11.81 -13.98
N ALA A 35 -10.88 11.02 -14.40
CA ALA A 35 -11.01 10.12 -15.55
C ALA A 35 -12.09 9.05 -15.34
N CYS A 36 -12.34 8.69 -14.09
CA CYS A 36 -13.39 7.75 -13.66
C CYS A 36 -14.71 8.43 -13.28
N ASP A 37 -14.98 9.65 -13.76
CA ASP A 37 -16.19 10.45 -13.46
C ASP A 37 -16.44 10.61 -11.95
N ASN A 38 -15.38 10.88 -11.19
CA ASN A 38 -15.35 11.01 -9.72
C ASN A 38 -15.75 9.74 -8.97
N ASN A 39 -15.62 8.58 -9.61
CA ASN A 39 -15.81 7.29 -8.96
C ASN A 39 -14.48 6.80 -8.38
N TRP A 40 -14.28 7.04 -7.08
CA TRP A 40 -13.08 6.65 -6.33
C TRP A 40 -12.84 5.14 -6.35
N ASP A 41 -13.87 4.35 -6.12
CA ASP A 41 -13.76 2.89 -6.08
C ASP A 41 -13.28 2.34 -7.42
N LEU A 42 -13.82 2.87 -8.52
CA LEU A 42 -13.39 2.49 -9.85
C LEU A 42 -11.95 2.93 -10.14
N ALA A 43 -11.58 4.16 -9.76
CA ALA A 43 -10.24 4.69 -9.98
C ALA A 43 -9.16 3.82 -9.32
N TRP A 44 -9.45 3.25 -8.17
CA TRP A 44 -8.53 2.39 -7.44
C TRP A 44 -8.47 0.95 -7.96
N ASP A 45 -9.46 0.51 -8.68
CA ASP A 45 -9.51 -0.81 -9.31
C ASP A 45 -8.76 -0.86 -10.65
N LEU A 46 -8.36 0.29 -11.21
CA LEU A 46 -7.69 0.38 -12.51
C LEU A 46 -6.20 0.08 -12.40
N LEU A 47 -5.68 -0.63 -13.40
CA LEU A 47 -4.27 -0.97 -13.53
C LEU A 47 -3.57 -0.01 -14.50
N PRO A 48 -2.46 0.64 -14.10
CA PRO A 48 -1.61 1.36 -15.05
C PRO A 48 -1.20 0.46 -16.20
N GLU A 49 -1.15 1.02 -17.42
CA GLU A 49 -0.81 0.36 -18.67
C GLU A 49 -1.90 -0.59 -19.20
N ASP A 50 -2.61 -1.34 -18.35
CA ASP A 50 -3.70 -2.24 -18.76
C ASP A 50 -5.01 -1.49 -19.03
N ASP A 51 -5.34 -0.54 -18.15
CA ASP A 51 -6.62 0.16 -18.16
C ASP A 51 -6.50 1.61 -18.62
N TYR A 52 -5.35 2.22 -18.41
CA TYR A 52 -5.10 3.62 -18.76
C TYR A 52 -3.63 3.91 -19.03
N LEU A 53 -3.39 4.91 -19.85
CA LEU A 53 -2.08 5.52 -20.06
C LEU A 53 -1.93 6.75 -19.17
N THR A 54 -0.72 6.94 -18.66
CA THR A 54 -0.33 8.17 -17.95
C THR A 54 0.76 8.91 -18.71
N GLY A 55 0.83 10.21 -18.48
CA GLY A 55 1.91 11.04 -18.96
C GLY A 55 2.06 12.28 -18.09
N ARG A 56 3.25 12.86 -18.12
CA ARG A 56 3.53 14.13 -17.45
C ARG A 56 4.30 15.08 -18.35
N VAL A 57 4.04 16.37 -18.20
CA VAL A 57 4.81 17.45 -18.83
C VAL A 57 5.33 18.32 -17.70
N GLU A 58 6.67 18.38 -17.59
CA GLU A 58 7.38 19.21 -16.63
C GLU A 58 7.57 20.62 -17.15
N ASP A 59 7.91 21.55 -16.24
CA ASP A 59 8.18 22.94 -16.55
C ASP A 59 7.01 23.64 -17.31
N TYR A 60 5.79 23.26 -16.93
CA TYR A 60 4.55 23.78 -17.53
C TYR A 60 4.06 25.01 -16.79
N ASP A 61 3.81 26.09 -17.55
CA ASP A 61 3.22 27.31 -17.04
C ASP A 61 1.69 27.31 -17.21
N GLU A 62 0.96 27.25 -16.10
CA GLU A 62 -0.50 27.21 -16.11
C GLU A 62 -1.20 28.49 -16.56
N LEU A 63 -0.47 29.63 -16.60
CA LEU A 63 -1.03 30.91 -17.01
C LEU A 63 -0.94 31.10 -18.53
N THR A 64 0.18 30.70 -19.13
CA THR A 64 0.39 30.85 -20.58
C THR A 64 0.12 29.57 -21.35
N HIS A 65 -0.10 28.45 -20.66
CA HIS A 65 -0.27 27.11 -21.22
C HIS A 65 0.91 26.67 -22.10
N GLN A 66 2.14 27.00 -21.67
CA GLN A 66 3.37 26.69 -22.40
C GLN A 66 4.35 25.90 -21.54
N VAL A 67 5.16 25.08 -22.19
CA VAL A 67 6.34 24.44 -21.58
C VAL A 67 7.51 25.41 -21.63
N VAL A 68 8.09 25.73 -20.51
CA VAL A 68 9.15 26.72 -20.35
C VAL A 68 10.48 26.04 -20.02
N ASN A 69 11.21 25.58 -21.03
CA ASN A 69 12.46 24.85 -20.87
C ASN A 69 13.53 25.62 -20.06
N THR A 70 13.46 26.93 -20.01
CA THR A 70 14.36 27.79 -19.21
C THR A 70 14.00 27.83 -17.73
N LYS A 71 12.90 27.20 -17.33
CA LYS A 71 12.35 27.21 -15.95
C LYS A 71 12.10 28.61 -15.39
N ASN A 72 12.10 29.63 -16.25
CA ASN A 72 11.86 31.02 -15.87
C ASN A 72 11.15 31.75 -17.00
N MET A 73 10.11 32.47 -16.67
CA MET A 73 9.32 33.29 -17.59
C MET A 73 9.17 34.68 -17.01
N ASP A 74 9.82 35.66 -17.62
CA ASP A 74 9.82 37.08 -17.21
C ASP A 74 10.15 37.31 -15.72
N GLY A 75 11.16 36.57 -15.21
CA GLY A 75 11.59 36.66 -13.80
C GLY A 75 10.77 35.79 -12.83
N ARG A 76 9.73 35.09 -13.31
CA ARG A 76 8.91 34.16 -12.51
C ARG A 76 9.41 32.72 -12.74
N PRO A 77 9.78 31.97 -11.68
CA PRO A 77 10.15 30.56 -11.83
C PRO A 77 8.94 29.72 -12.24
N VAL A 78 9.13 28.86 -13.25
CA VAL A 78 8.13 27.89 -13.70
C VAL A 78 8.54 26.51 -13.20
N ARG A 79 7.68 25.87 -12.42
CA ARG A 79 7.90 24.55 -11.80
C ARG A 79 6.69 23.65 -11.96
N GLY A 80 5.66 24.12 -12.66
CA GLY A 80 4.41 23.39 -12.80
C GLY A 80 4.58 22.08 -13.52
N VAL A 81 3.78 21.11 -13.17
CA VAL A 81 3.71 19.80 -13.79
C VAL A 81 2.27 19.53 -14.22
N LEU A 82 2.09 19.17 -15.48
CA LEU A 82 0.80 18.78 -16.04
C LEU A 82 0.75 17.25 -16.12
N TYR A 83 -0.26 16.65 -15.52
CA TYR A 83 -0.50 15.22 -15.53
C TYR A 83 -1.66 14.85 -16.42
N PHE A 84 -1.52 13.73 -17.12
CA PHE A 84 -2.55 13.19 -18.01
C PHE A 84 -2.87 11.75 -17.61
N VAL A 85 -4.15 11.43 -17.68
CA VAL A 85 -4.68 10.07 -17.65
C VAL A 85 -5.60 9.91 -18.86
N ARG A 86 -5.42 8.84 -19.61
CA ARG A 86 -6.30 8.46 -20.70
C ARG A 86 -6.71 7.00 -20.54
N LEU A 87 -7.99 6.74 -20.35
CA LEU A 87 -8.53 5.40 -20.29
C LEU A 87 -8.44 4.73 -21.69
N HIS A 88 -8.13 3.43 -21.73
CA HIS A 88 -8.06 2.66 -22.99
C HIS A 88 -9.43 2.44 -23.62
N THR A 89 -10.45 2.27 -22.78
CA THR A 89 -11.83 2.02 -23.20
C THR A 89 -12.80 2.94 -22.45
N ALA A 90 -14.06 2.95 -22.88
CA ALA A 90 -15.10 3.74 -22.21
C ALA A 90 -15.27 3.29 -20.75
N ILE A 91 -15.51 4.25 -19.86
CA ILE A 91 -15.66 4.03 -18.42
C ILE A 91 -16.73 2.97 -18.09
N THR A 92 -17.79 2.89 -18.89
CA THR A 92 -18.86 1.89 -18.74
C THR A 92 -18.38 0.47 -18.98
N GLU A 93 -17.47 0.28 -19.94
CA GLU A 93 -16.89 -1.03 -20.29
C GLU A 93 -15.86 -1.46 -19.24
N ILE A 94 -15.04 -0.52 -18.78
CA ILE A 94 -14.12 -0.74 -17.67
C ILE A 94 -14.90 -1.13 -16.41
N SER A 95 -15.94 -0.38 -16.07
CA SER A 95 -16.80 -0.65 -14.91
C SER A 95 -17.44 -2.03 -14.96
N LYS A 96 -17.85 -2.49 -16.14
CA LYS A 96 -18.41 -3.83 -16.36
C LYS A 96 -17.34 -4.90 -16.14
N ARG A 97 -16.14 -4.75 -16.73
CA ARG A 97 -15.03 -5.68 -16.60
C ARG A 97 -14.55 -5.80 -15.15
N VAL A 98 -14.44 -4.68 -14.42
CA VAL A 98 -14.07 -4.67 -13.00
C VAL A 98 -15.13 -5.40 -12.16
N LYS A 99 -16.42 -5.17 -12.41
CA LYS A 99 -17.50 -5.90 -11.73
C LYS A 99 -17.48 -7.38 -12.03
N GLU A 100 -17.23 -7.79 -13.26
CA GLU A 100 -17.11 -9.20 -13.66
C GLU A 100 -15.91 -9.88 -13.01
N LYS A 101 -14.74 -9.21 -12.97
CA LYS A 101 -13.56 -9.69 -12.23
C LYS A 101 -13.85 -9.82 -10.73
N LYS A 102 -14.50 -8.84 -10.11
CA LYS A 102 -14.90 -8.90 -8.69
C LYS A 102 -15.92 -10.02 -8.44
N SER A 103 -16.90 -10.24 -9.31
CA SER A 103 -17.87 -11.32 -9.14
C SER A 103 -17.25 -12.71 -9.33
N ALA A 104 -16.28 -12.88 -10.23
CA ALA A 104 -15.55 -14.12 -10.40
C ALA A 104 -14.60 -14.42 -9.22
N GLN A 105 -13.99 -13.40 -8.62
CA GLN A 105 -13.20 -13.54 -7.39
C GLN A 105 -14.07 -13.68 -6.14
N ALA A 106 -15.23 -13.05 -6.09
CA ALA A 106 -16.18 -13.08 -4.98
C ALA A 106 -16.71 -14.49 -4.71
N SER A 107 -16.99 -15.27 -5.75
CA SER A 107 -17.54 -16.63 -5.57
C SER A 107 -16.61 -17.61 -4.83
N HIS A 108 -15.30 -17.31 -4.73
CA HIS A 108 -14.34 -18.11 -3.94
C HIS A 108 -13.96 -17.45 -2.60
N LEU A 109 -14.14 -16.13 -2.46
CA LEU A 109 -13.68 -15.34 -1.31
C LEU A 109 -14.80 -14.97 -0.33
N ASP A 110 -16.07 -15.04 -0.76
CA ASP A 110 -17.20 -14.52 0.01
C ASP A 110 -17.37 -15.22 1.37
N ALA A 111 -17.17 -16.53 1.43
CA ALA A 111 -17.34 -17.28 2.67
C ALA A 111 -16.23 -17.03 3.70
N GLU A 112 -14.96 -16.88 3.25
CA GLU A 112 -13.83 -16.56 4.13
C GLU A 112 -13.85 -15.10 4.57
N SER A 113 -14.16 -14.19 3.64
CA SER A 113 -14.24 -12.74 3.92
C SER A 113 -15.38 -12.41 4.88
N GLU A 114 -16.53 -13.08 4.75
CA GLU A 114 -17.65 -12.90 5.63
C GLU A 114 -17.35 -13.40 7.05
N GLN A 115 -16.67 -14.55 7.18
CA GLN A 115 -16.22 -15.05 8.48
C GLN A 115 -15.19 -14.13 9.15
N VAL A 116 -14.23 -13.58 8.39
CA VAL A 116 -13.26 -12.62 8.89
C VAL A 116 -13.94 -11.32 9.32
N ALA A 117 -14.88 -10.81 8.54
CA ALA A 117 -15.64 -9.61 8.86
C ALA A 117 -16.45 -9.79 10.17
N ILE A 118 -17.13 -10.93 10.35
CA ILE A 118 -17.88 -11.27 11.58
C ILE A 118 -16.94 -11.35 12.79
N ALA A 119 -15.78 -12.00 12.64
CA ALA A 119 -14.78 -12.12 13.72
C ALA A 119 -14.19 -10.78 14.15
N MET A 120 -14.17 -9.78 13.26
CA MET A 120 -13.65 -8.44 13.54
C MET A 120 -14.73 -7.43 13.91
N GLU A 121 -15.99 -7.83 13.92
CA GLU A 121 -17.10 -6.94 14.27
C GLU A 121 -16.93 -6.42 15.71
N PRO A 122 -16.84 -5.10 15.90
CA PRO A 122 -16.66 -4.55 17.24
C PRO A 122 -17.96 -4.62 18.05
N VAL A 123 -17.85 -5.17 19.24
CA VAL A 123 -18.98 -5.21 20.18
C VAL A 123 -19.08 -3.86 20.89
N LEU A 124 -20.05 -3.05 20.49
CA LEU A 124 -20.30 -1.74 21.09
C LEU A 124 -21.71 -1.68 21.68
N ASP A 125 -21.83 -1.15 22.90
CA ASP A 125 -23.14 -0.86 23.48
C ASP A 125 -23.89 0.21 22.63
N PRO A 126 -25.05 -0.10 22.04
CA PRO A 126 -25.82 0.86 21.25
C PRO A 126 -26.26 2.11 22.04
N LYS A 127 -26.32 2.01 23.36
CA LYS A 127 -26.76 3.10 24.26
C LYS A 127 -25.60 3.98 24.77
N ARG A 128 -24.34 3.67 24.39
CA ARG A 128 -23.19 4.47 24.84
C ARG A 128 -23.25 5.90 24.29
N LYS A 129 -22.84 6.86 25.10
CA LYS A 129 -22.71 8.26 24.67
C LYS A 129 -21.47 8.41 23.78
N LYS A 130 -21.62 9.08 22.63
CA LYS A 130 -20.49 9.42 21.77
C LYS A 130 -19.54 10.40 22.48
N VAL A 131 -18.26 10.14 22.39
CA VAL A 131 -17.19 10.92 23.01
C VAL A 131 -16.33 11.55 21.93
N LYS A 132 -15.96 12.83 22.11
CA LYS A 132 -14.99 13.48 21.21
C LYS A 132 -13.58 13.02 21.53
N ALA A 133 -12.81 12.68 20.49
CA ALA A 133 -11.43 12.29 20.64
C ALA A 133 -10.54 13.48 21.05
N THR A 134 -9.80 13.32 22.13
CA THR A 134 -8.74 14.25 22.52
C THR A 134 -7.36 13.64 22.26
N LYS A 135 -6.33 14.48 22.07
CA LYS A 135 -4.94 14.00 21.92
C LYS A 135 -4.49 13.19 23.13
N GLN A 136 -4.91 13.57 24.33
CA GLN A 136 -4.51 12.91 25.59
C GLN A 136 -5.15 11.53 25.71
N ASP A 137 -6.45 11.40 25.40
CA ASP A 137 -7.14 10.11 25.45
C ASP A 137 -6.54 9.13 24.42
N VAL A 138 -6.34 9.60 23.18
CA VAL A 138 -5.75 8.77 22.12
C VAL A 138 -4.34 8.31 22.53
N LYS A 139 -3.48 9.21 23.01
CA LYS A 139 -2.14 8.87 23.49
C LYS A 139 -2.19 7.82 24.61
N ARG A 140 -3.03 8.02 25.61
CA ARG A 140 -3.23 7.10 26.72
C ARG A 140 -3.67 5.71 26.25
N TYR A 141 -4.66 5.61 25.36
CA TYR A 141 -5.14 4.33 24.88
C TYR A 141 -4.08 3.60 24.02
N VAL A 142 -3.28 4.34 23.24
CA VAL A 142 -2.16 3.76 22.49
C VAL A 142 -1.07 3.25 23.44
N GLU A 143 -0.72 4.00 24.48
CA GLU A 143 0.25 3.58 25.52
C GLU A 143 -0.20 2.31 26.25
N LEU A 144 -1.50 2.20 26.55
CA LEU A 144 -2.10 1.03 27.19
C LEU A 144 -2.32 -0.15 26.23
N GLY A 145 -2.28 0.08 24.90
CA GLY A 145 -2.64 -0.92 23.91
C GLY A 145 -4.15 -1.26 23.93
N ASP A 146 -5.00 -0.33 24.37
CA ASP A 146 -6.44 -0.51 24.47
C ASP A 146 -7.11 -0.33 23.11
N ILE A 147 -7.08 -1.41 22.30
CA ILE A 147 -7.64 -1.42 20.95
C ILE A 147 -9.16 -1.20 20.98
N ASP A 148 -9.88 -1.76 21.96
CA ASP A 148 -11.33 -1.63 22.07
C ASP A 148 -11.75 -0.18 22.29
N ALA A 149 -11.06 0.53 23.18
CA ALA A 149 -11.31 1.95 23.41
C ALA A 149 -11.00 2.80 22.17
N LEU A 150 -9.91 2.51 21.47
CA LEU A 150 -9.53 3.21 20.23
C LEU A 150 -10.55 2.98 19.11
N VAL A 151 -11.03 1.75 18.91
CA VAL A 151 -12.06 1.42 17.93
C VAL A 151 -13.37 2.13 18.26
N ALA A 152 -13.79 2.09 19.53
CA ALA A 152 -14.97 2.80 19.99
C ALA A 152 -14.88 4.31 19.70
N LEU A 153 -13.72 4.89 19.98
CA LEU A 153 -13.45 6.30 19.74
C LEU A 153 -13.44 6.66 18.24
N CYS A 154 -12.98 5.75 17.36
CA CYS A 154 -13.06 5.94 15.90
C CYS A 154 -14.51 6.04 15.39
N PHE A 155 -15.43 5.26 15.95
CA PHE A 155 -16.86 5.33 15.60
C PHE A 155 -17.54 6.57 16.19
N ASP A 156 -16.97 7.15 17.22
CA ASP A 156 -17.51 8.37 17.84
C ASP A 156 -17.04 9.64 17.16
N ASP A 157 -15.76 9.69 16.80
CA ASP A 157 -15.09 10.84 16.19
C ASP A 157 -14.14 10.42 15.08
N LYS A 158 -14.48 10.72 13.82
CA LYS A 158 -13.67 10.45 12.62
C LYS A 158 -12.25 11.03 12.68
N LYS A 159 -11.98 12.00 13.56
CA LYS A 159 -10.65 12.56 13.75
C LYS A 159 -9.69 11.62 14.48
N THR A 160 -10.20 10.55 15.10
CA THR A 160 -9.40 9.64 15.93
C THR A 160 -8.24 9.03 15.14
N LEU A 161 -8.48 8.46 13.95
CA LEU A 161 -7.41 7.88 13.11
C LEU A 161 -6.32 8.90 12.76
N ARG A 162 -6.70 10.15 12.49
CA ARG A 162 -5.73 11.21 12.24
C ARG A 162 -4.92 11.58 13.50
N LEU A 163 -5.51 11.47 14.68
CA LEU A 163 -4.81 11.70 15.94
C LEU A 163 -3.83 10.56 16.24
N ILE A 164 -4.21 9.29 15.97
CA ILE A 164 -3.32 8.15 16.13
C ILE A 164 -2.17 8.24 15.12
N GLN A 165 -2.43 8.56 13.84
CA GLN A 165 -1.40 8.74 12.81
C GLN A 165 -0.31 9.71 13.23
N ARG A 166 -0.67 10.79 13.95
CA ARG A 166 0.32 11.78 14.42
C ARG A 166 1.31 11.23 15.44
N LEU A 167 0.98 10.12 16.11
CA LEU A 167 1.90 9.46 17.03
C LEU A 167 3.00 8.67 16.31
N LEU A 168 2.89 8.45 14.98
CA LEU A 168 3.97 7.87 14.18
C LEU A 168 5.21 8.77 14.09
N TYR A 169 5.08 10.08 14.36
CA TYR A 169 6.22 11.00 14.45
C TYR A 169 7.00 10.83 15.77
N GLU A 170 7.16 9.60 16.20
CA GLU A 170 7.92 9.19 17.38
C GLU A 170 9.38 8.93 17.00
N PRO A 171 10.39 9.54 17.67
CA PRO A 171 11.79 9.31 17.39
C PRO A 171 12.25 7.87 17.66
N ASP A 172 11.69 7.22 18.66
CA ASP A 172 11.99 5.85 19.00
C ASP A 172 11.42 4.88 17.98
N GLU A 173 12.30 4.08 17.36
CA GLU A 173 11.92 3.19 16.27
C GLU A 173 11.01 2.05 16.76
N GLU A 174 11.29 1.46 17.91
CA GLU A 174 10.48 0.38 18.45
C GLU A 174 9.08 0.83 18.80
N GLN A 175 8.96 2.04 19.35
CA GLN A 175 7.66 2.66 19.62
C GLN A 175 6.89 2.95 18.32
N ARG A 176 7.57 3.39 17.26
CA ARG A 176 6.92 3.58 15.93
C ARG A 176 6.34 2.28 15.39
N TRP A 177 7.12 1.19 15.44
CA TRP A 177 6.65 -0.14 15.03
C TRP A 177 5.44 -0.59 15.83
N ARG A 178 5.49 -0.39 17.15
CA ARG A 178 4.36 -0.70 18.04
C ARG A 178 3.11 0.12 17.67
N ILE A 179 3.26 1.42 17.43
CA ILE A 179 2.15 2.30 17.02
C ILE A 179 1.59 1.86 15.67
N ALA A 180 2.43 1.53 14.69
CA ALA A 180 2.00 1.01 13.40
C ALA A 180 1.15 -0.26 13.55
N GLY A 181 1.57 -1.21 14.38
CA GLY A 181 0.82 -2.42 14.70
C GLY A 181 -0.54 -2.13 15.38
N ILE A 182 -0.59 -1.16 16.30
CA ILE A 182 -1.85 -0.72 16.94
C ILE A 182 -2.79 -0.12 15.88
N ILE A 183 -2.29 0.73 14.98
CA ILE A 183 -3.09 1.29 13.88
C ILE A 183 -3.65 0.17 13.01
N GLY A 184 -2.84 -0.82 12.65
CA GLY A 184 -3.28 -1.99 11.88
C GLY A 184 -4.45 -2.71 12.54
N GLN A 185 -4.34 -3.00 13.85
CA GLN A 185 -5.40 -3.68 14.61
C GLN A 185 -6.68 -2.84 14.72
N VAL A 186 -6.55 -1.55 15.00
CA VAL A 186 -7.69 -0.61 15.06
C VAL A 186 -8.37 -0.54 13.69
N CYS A 187 -7.60 -0.35 12.62
CA CYS A 187 -8.12 -0.23 11.26
C CYS A 187 -8.82 -1.51 10.79
N SER A 188 -8.29 -2.68 11.13
CA SER A 188 -8.91 -3.97 10.79
C SER A 188 -10.34 -4.08 11.34
N ARG A 189 -10.56 -3.61 12.56
CA ARG A 189 -11.88 -3.64 13.22
C ARG A 189 -12.78 -2.50 12.77
N VAL A 190 -12.25 -1.30 12.60
CA VAL A 190 -13.02 -0.14 12.09
C VAL A 190 -13.52 -0.40 10.67
N ALA A 191 -12.72 -1.06 9.83
CA ALA A 191 -13.07 -1.36 8.45
C ALA A 191 -14.32 -2.26 8.29
N SER A 192 -14.70 -3.02 9.32
CA SER A 192 -15.93 -3.84 9.30
C SER A 192 -17.20 -3.00 9.15
N ARG A 193 -17.18 -1.76 9.66
CA ARG A 193 -18.33 -0.83 9.59
C ARG A 193 -18.07 0.41 8.76
N GLU A 194 -16.87 0.96 8.84
CA GLU A 194 -16.52 2.23 8.20
C GLU A 194 -15.23 2.11 7.38
N PRO A 195 -15.19 1.27 6.32
CA PRO A 195 -14.00 1.08 5.50
C PRO A 195 -13.51 2.38 4.86
N GLY A 196 -14.40 3.32 4.55
CA GLY A 196 -14.04 4.62 3.99
C GLY A 196 -13.15 5.47 4.91
N GLN A 197 -13.33 5.39 6.23
CA GLN A 197 -12.46 6.08 7.19
C GLN A 197 -11.01 5.57 7.13
N VAL A 198 -10.86 4.24 6.96
CA VAL A 198 -9.55 3.60 6.86
C VAL A 198 -8.93 3.87 5.50
N ALA A 199 -9.71 3.88 4.42
CA ALA A 199 -9.24 4.26 3.10
C ALA A 199 -8.69 5.70 3.08
N GLU A 200 -9.37 6.66 3.70
CA GLU A 200 -8.85 8.02 3.87
C GLU A 200 -7.52 8.07 4.64
N LEU A 201 -7.33 7.20 5.63
CA LEU A 201 -6.05 7.08 6.31
C LEU A 201 -4.97 6.56 5.36
N LEU A 202 -5.23 5.48 4.62
CA LEU A 202 -4.27 4.91 3.65
C LEU A 202 -3.83 5.97 2.63
N HIS A 203 -4.77 6.76 2.09
CA HIS A 203 -4.42 7.85 1.17
C HIS A 203 -3.47 8.86 1.79
N ARG A 204 -3.74 9.32 3.01
CA ARG A 204 -2.85 10.25 3.71
C ARG A 204 -1.47 9.65 4.01
N LEU A 205 -1.39 8.34 4.29
CA LEU A 205 -0.12 7.66 4.50
C LEU A 205 0.69 7.59 3.20
N PHE A 206 0.06 7.24 2.08
CA PHE A 206 0.70 7.24 0.76
C PHE A 206 1.15 8.64 0.33
N GLU A 207 0.33 9.67 0.56
CA GLU A 207 0.69 11.05 0.32
C GLU A 207 1.91 11.48 1.14
N ALA A 208 1.94 11.14 2.43
CA ALA A 208 3.07 11.44 3.31
C ALA A 208 4.36 10.70 2.86
N CYS A 209 4.27 9.49 2.34
CA CYS A 209 5.41 8.77 1.76
C CYS A 209 5.91 9.39 0.45
N SER A 210 5.06 10.11 -0.28
CA SER A 210 5.40 10.77 -1.55
C SER A 210 6.06 12.14 -1.35
N ASP A 211 6.00 12.71 -0.15
CA ASP A 211 6.63 13.98 0.17
C ASP A 211 8.14 13.79 0.39
N SER A 212 8.93 14.14 -0.61
CA SER A 212 10.40 14.02 -0.57
C SER A 212 11.08 14.89 0.50
N ALA A 213 10.36 15.85 1.08
CA ALA A 213 10.85 16.71 2.16
C ALA A 213 10.55 16.13 3.56
N ALA A 214 9.68 15.13 3.64
CA ALA A 214 9.30 14.48 4.88
C ALA A 214 10.00 13.13 5.07
N THR A 215 10.41 12.84 6.29
CA THR A 215 10.84 11.48 6.65
C THR A 215 9.57 10.62 6.81
N PRO A 216 9.43 9.48 6.10
CA PRO A 216 8.22 8.65 6.14
C PRO A 216 8.14 7.80 7.42
N TRP A 217 8.23 8.41 8.56
CA TRP A 217 8.32 7.80 9.89
C TRP A 217 7.13 6.86 10.17
N GLY A 218 7.36 5.55 10.11
CA GLY A 218 6.35 4.53 10.40
C GLY A 218 5.17 4.46 9.42
N MET A 219 5.20 5.25 8.33
CA MET A 219 4.08 5.33 7.38
C MET A 219 3.98 4.06 6.54
N VAL A 220 5.10 3.60 5.99
CA VAL A 220 5.17 2.38 5.15
C VAL A 220 4.82 1.15 5.97
N GLU A 221 5.33 1.06 7.19
CA GLU A 221 5.03 -0.01 8.14
C GLU A 221 3.54 -0.06 8.47
N THR A 222 2.93 1.12 8.69
CA THR A 222 1.50 1.24 8.94
C THR A 222 0.67 0.81 7.73
N LEU A 223 1.09 1.17 6.49
CA LEU A 223 0.46 0.69 5.27
C LEU A 223 0.47 -0.84 5.22
N GLY A 224 1.62 -1.47 5.51
CA GLY A 224 1.75 -2.93 5.57
C GLY A 224 0.82 -3.57 6.61
N GLU A 225 0.74 -2.99 7.81
CA GLU A 225 -0.13 -3.47 8.89
C GLU A 225 -1.62 -3.40 8.52
N VAL A 226 -2.05 -2.26 7.96
CA VAL A 226 -3.48 -2.05 7.61
C VAL A 226 -3.90 -2.95 6.44
N ILE A 227 -3.08 -3.03 5.38
CA ILE A 227 -3.38 -3.88 4.22
C ILE A 227 -3.39 -5.35 4.61
N ALA A 228 -2.38 -5.82 5.35
CA ALA A 228 -2.32 -7.21 5.82
C ALA A 228 -3.44 -7.56 6.81
N GLY A 229 -3.93 -6.58 7.57
CA GLY A 229 -5.03 -6.75 8.50
C GLY A 229 -6.38 -6.98 7.84
N ARG A 230 -6.65 -6.36 6.69
CA ARG A 230 -7.89 -6.51 5.90
C ARG A 230 -7.57 -6.50 4.40
N PRO A 231 -6.88 -7.54 3.92
CA PRO A 231 -6.50 -7.63 2.51
C PRO A 231 -7.70 -7.84 1.58
N ASP A 232 -8.81 -8.33 2.11
CA ASP A 232 -10.10 -8.43 1.44
C ASP A 232 -10.65 -7.06 1.00
N ILE A 233 -10.42 -6.02 1.80
CA ILE A 233 -10.87 -4.65 1.51
C ILE A 233 -9.75 -3.80 0.87
N PHE A 234 -8.55 -3.89 1.42
CA PHE A 234 -7.45 -2.97 1.09
C PHE A 234 -6.35 -3.60 0.23
N GLY A 235 -6.52 -4.85 -0.22
CA GLY A 235 -5.50 -5.56 -1.01
C GLY A 235 -5.08 -4.83 -2.29
N ALA A 236 -5.99 -4.09 -2.92
CA ALA A 236 -5.69 -3.30 -4.12
C ALA A 236 -4.59 -2.24 -3.91
N PHE A 237 -4.40 -1.77 -2.67
CA PHE A 237 -3.34 -0.82 -2.34
C PHE A 237 -1.92 -1.42 -2.37
N THR A 238 -1.78 -2.75 -2.35
CA THR A 238 -0.48 -3.44 -2.30
C THR A 238 0.46 -3.02 -3.44
N ARG A 239 -0.07 -2.86 -4.65
CA ARG A 239 0.73 -2.46 -5.82
C ARG A 239 1.38 -1.09 -5.68
N HIS A 240 0.75 -0.17 -4.94
CA HIS A 240 1.27 1.18 -4.74
C HIS A 240 2.52 1.20 -3.85
N LEU A 241 2.71 0.19 -2.98
CA LEU A 241 3.91 0.06 -2.15
C LEU A 241 5.18 -0.09 -2.98
N LEU A 242 5.11 -0.78 -4.14
CA LEU A 242 6.27 -0.96 -5.01
C LEU A 242 6.81 0.36 -5.59
N ASN A 243 5.99 1.39 -5.70
CA ASN A 243 6.44 2.70 -6.18
C ASN A 243 7.49 3.34 -5.24
N TYR A 244 7.53 2.95 -3.97
CA TYR A 244 8.48 3.46 -2.98
C TYR A 244 9.80 2.65 -2.91
N MET A 245 9.95 1.61 -3.74
CA MET A 245 11.21 0.86 -3.87
C MET A 245 12.32 1.69 -4.54
N GLY A 246 11.98 2.78 -5.22
CA GLY A 246 12.96 3.70 -5.82
C GLY A 246 13.72 4.55 -4.80
N ASP A 247 13.20 4.73 -3.59
CA ASP A 247 13.82 5.53 -2.53
C ASP A 247 14.52 4.61 -1.51
N SER A 248 15.84 4.75 -1.41
CA SER A 248 16.66 3.94 -0.49
C SER A 248 16.25 4.07 0.98
N SER A 249 15.62 5.18 1.37
CA SER A 249 15.17 5.41 2.74
C SER A 249 13.92 4.60 3.12
N THR A 250 13.17 4.08 2.15
CA THR A 250 11.92 3.34 2.36
C THR A 250 11.97 1.87 1.91
N GLN A 251 13.00 1.48 1.17
CA GLN A 251 13.12 0.14 0.57
C GLN A 251 12.93 -0.99 1.58
N SER A 252 13.61 -0.93 2.72
CA SER A 252 13.54 -1.97 3.75
C SER A 252 12.14 -2.11 4.34
N GLN A 253 11.50 -0.99 4.62
CA GLN A 253 10.13 -0.93 5.13
C GLN A 253 9.12 -1.46 4.10
N VAL A 254 9.32 -1.14 2.80
CA VAL A 254 8.47 -1.65 1.72
C VAL A 254 8.57 -3.15 1.61
N VAL A 255 9.79 -3.71 1.60
CA VAL A 255 9.99 -5.18 1.54
C VAL A 255 9.37 -5.85 2.77
N TRP A 256 9.52 -5.26 3.95
CA TRP A 256 8.87 -5.75 5.17
C TRP A 256 7.34 -5.76 5.04
N ALA A 257 6.75 -4.63 4.56
CA ALA A 257 5.30 -4.50 4.38
C ALA A 257 4.77 -5.52 3.36
N LEU A 258 5.43 -5.65 2.20
CA LEU A 258 5.08 -6.66 1.19
C LEU A 258 5.20 -8.08 1.75
N SER A 259 6.24 -8.36 2.53
CA SER A 259 6.44 -9.67 3.16
C SER A 259 5.35 -9.98 4.19
N LYS A 260 4.87 -8.97 4.93
CA LYS A 260 3.74 -9.11 5.84
C LYS A 260 2.43 -9.41 5.10
N ILE A 261 2.14 -8.67 4.03
CA ILE A 261 0.97 -8.91 3.18
C ILE A 261 1.05 -10.31 2.54
N ALA A 262 2.21 -10.71 2.02
CA ALA A 262 2.43 -12.01 1.42
C ALA A 262 2.20 -13.21 2.37
N ARG A 263 2.31 -13.00 3.69
CA ARG A 263 2.00 -14.04 4.70
C ARG A 263 0.52 -14.42 4.69
N VAL A 264 -0.36 -13.48 4.34
CA VAL A 264 -1.82 -13.66 4.34
C VAL A 264 -2.35 -13.85 2.91
N ARG A 265 -1.87 -13.05 1.96
CA ARG A 265 -2.33 -13.03 0.57
C ARG A 265 -1.13 -12.90 -0.39
N PRO A 266 -0.40 -14.01 -0.65
CA PRO A 266 0.74 -14.01 -1.57
C PRO A 266 0.36 -13.64 -3.01
N ASP A 267 -0.87 -13.93 -3.42
CA ASP A 267 -1.43 -13.61 -4.73
C ASP A 267 -1.43 -12.10 -5.03
N LEU A 268 -1.64 -11.25 -4.02
CA LEU A 268 -1.59 -9.80 -4.19
C LEU A 268 -0.20 -9.30 -4.61
N ILE A 269 0.86 -9.95 -4.15
CA ILE A 269 2.23 -9.61 -4.55
C ILE A 269 2.52 -10.18 -5.94
N ARG A 270 2.11 -11.41 -6.20
CA ARG A 270 2.31 -12.05 -7.51
C ARG A 270 1.58 -11.33 -8.65
N ALA A 271 0.49 -10.63 -8.35
CA ALA A 271 -0.23 -9.77 -9.29
C ALA A 271 0.49 -8.43 -9.59
N THR A 272 1.66 -8.18 -8.99
CA THR A 272 2.48 -6.97 -9.23
C THR A 272 3.75 -7.32 -10.01
N PRO A 273 4.52 -6.34 -10.53
CA PRO A 273 5.81 -6.60 -11.16
C PRO A 273 6.90 -6.95 -10.12
N PHE A 274 6.68 -8.00 -9.33
CA PHE A 274 7.54 -8.43 -8.22
C PHE A 274 8.95 -8.86 -8.66
N TYR A 275 9.18 -9.18 -9.96
CA TYR A 275 10.53 -9.49 -10.47
C TYR A 275 11.50 -8.31 -10.30
N ASN A 276 11.00 -7.11 -10.15
CA ASN A 276 11.82 -5.94 -9.82
C ASN A 276 12.52 -6.07 -8.46
N LEU A 277 12.08 -7.03 -7.61
CA LEU A 277 12.71 -7.32 -6.33
C LEU A 277 13.95 -8.22 -6.45
N PHE A 278 14.14 -8.92 -7.57
CA PHE A 278 15.21 -9.93 -7.72
C PHE A 278 16.61 -9.33 -7.60
N HIS A 279 16.82 -8.12 -8.08
CA HIS A 279 18.13 -7.48 -7.99
C HIS A 279 18.53 -7.14 -6.53
N PHE A 280 17.57 -6.99 -5.62
CA PHE A 280 17.83 -6.76 -4.20
C PHE A 280 18.35 -7.98 -3.45
N MET A 281 18.30 -9.18 -4.06
CA MET A 281 18.99 -10.34 -3.49
C MET A 281 20.51 -10.11 -3.39
N ASN A 282 21.09 -9.30 -4.27
CA ASN A 282 22.51 -8.94 -4.24
C ASN A 282 22.80 -7.61 -3.51
N HIS A 283 21.85 -7.10 -2.73
CA HIS A 283 22.01 -5.86 -2.01
C HIS A 283 23.13 -5.96 -0.96
N PRO A 284 23.97 -4.89 -0.75
CA PRO A 284 25.06 -4.93 0.23
C PRO A 284 24.56 -5.13 1.66
N ASP A 285 23.39 -4.60 2.02
CA ASP A 285 22.77 -4.77 3.33
C ASP A 285 22.16 -6.17 3.48
N PRO A 286 22.61 -6.98 4.47
CA PRO A 286 22.06 -8.30 4.74
C PRO A 286 20.57 -8.26 5.14
N ALA A 287 20.11 -7.17 5.79
CA ALA A 287 18.71 -7.02 6.15
C ALA A 287 17.83 -6.99 4.91
N MET A 288 18.24 -6.30 3.85
CA MET A 288 17.54 -6.29 2.57
C MET A 288 17.56 -7.67 1.91
N ARG A 289 18.72 -8.33 1.80
CA ARG A 289 18.83 -9.65 1.18
C ARG A 289 17.95 -10.69 1.85
N GLY A 290 18.02 -10.76 3.19
CA GLY A 290 17.24 -11.71 3.97
C GLY A 290 15.74 -11.49 3.89
N GLN A 291 15.29 -10.24 3.97
CA GLN A 291 13.86 -9.90 3.85
C GLN A 291 13.33 -10.19 2.45
N VAL A 292 14.10 -9.89 1.39
CA VAL A 292 13.73 -10.22 0.00
C VAL A 292 13.67 -11.73 -0.20
N ALA A 293 14.65 -12.49 0.27
CA ALA A 293 14.62 -13.95 0.21
C ALA A 293 13.36 -14.52 0.88
N ARG A 294 13.02 -14.01 2.07
CA ARG A 294 11.81 -14.40 2.81
C ARG A 294 10.54 -14.06 2.04
N LEU A 295 10.44 -12.86 1.46
CA LEU A 295 9.31 -12.44 0.65
C LEU A 295 9.12 -13.35 -0.56
N LEU A 296 10.19 -13.64 -1.30
CA LEU A 296 10.17 -14.50 -2.49
C LEU A 296 9.73 -15.93 -2.14
N GLY A 297 10.17 -16.46 -1.00
CA GLY A 297 9.67 -17.74 -0.48
C GLY A 297 8.19 -17.71 -0.13
N ARG A 298 7.69 -16.62 0.48
CA ARG A 298 6.27 -16.45 0.83
C ARG A 298 5.34 -16.42 -0.37
N ILE A 299 5.80 -15.84 -1.49
CA ILE A 299 5.02 -15.78 -2.72
C ILE A 299 5.27 -16.99 -3.66
N ASN A 300 5.99 -18.00 -3.20
CA ASN A 300 6.34 -19.18 -4.00
C ASN A 300 7.00 -18.81 -5.35
N ALA A 301 8.05 -17.97 -5.30
CA ALA A 301 8.75 -17.48 -6.50
C ALA A 301 9.71 -18.56 -7.05
N THR A 302 9.15 -19.56 -7.76
CA THR A 302 9.91 -20.65 -8.39
C THR A 302 10.95 -20.16 -9.39
N GLU A 303 10.71 -18.98 -9.98
CA GLU A 303 11.57 -18.30 -10.96
C GLU A 303 12.99 -18.02 -10.43
N VAL A 304 13.14 -17.91 -9.11
CA VAL A 304 14.44 -17.57 -8.46
C VAL A 304 14.92 -18.65 -7.49
N ALA A 305 14.34 -19.84 -7.52
CA ALA A 305 14.69 -20.93 -6.59
C ALA A 305 16.20 -21.23 -6.61
N THR A 306 16.81 -21.33 -7.78
CA THR A 306 18.26 -21.57 -7.94
C THR A 306 19.10 -20.43 -7.38
N GLN A 307 18.68 -19.18 -7.57
CA GLN A 307 19.40 -18.02 -7.02
C GLN A 307 19.29 -17.99 -5.50
N LEU A 308 18.13 -18.31 -4.92
CA LEU A 308 17.92 -18.40 -3.47
C LEU A 308 18.83 -19.46 -2.83
N MET A 309 19.12 -20.57 -3.53
CA MET A 309 20.05 -21.58 -3.03
C MET A 309 21.46 -21.02 -2.78
N ALA A 310 21.93 -20.05 -3.56
CA ALA A 310 23.22 -19.42 -3.35
C ALA A 310 23.31 -18.65 -2.00
N PHE A 311 22.19 -18.20 -1.45
CA PHE A 311 22.13 -17.48 -0.18
C PHE A 311 21.98 -18.39 1.05
N THR A 312 21.86 -19.70 0.86
CA THR A 312 21.77 -20.66 1.98
C THR A 312 23.07 -20.79 2.76
N GLU A 313 24.17 -20.22 2.26
CA GLU A 313 25.47 -20.14 2.94
C GLU A 313 25.79 -18.74 3.48
N ASP A 314 24.92 -17.74 3.26
CA ASP A 314 25.11 -16.36 3.73
C ASP A 314 24.78 -16.26 5.23
N MET A 315 25.80 -16.30 6.07
CA MET A 315 25.68 -16.28 7.54
C MET A 315 25.53 -14.86 8.13
N ALA A 316 25.38 -13.83 7.27
CA ALA A 316 25.21 -12.46 7.76
C ALA A 316 23.92 -12.35 8.61
N GLU A 317 24.04 -11.69 9.76
CA GLU A 317 22.94 -11.52 10.70
C GLU A 317 22.07 -10.31 10.35
N LEU A 318 20.78 -10.41 10.67
CA LEU A 318 19.81 -9.33 10.53
C LEU A 318 18.73 -9.43 11.60
N SER A 319 18.06 -8.29 11.84
CA SER A 319 16.90 -8.22 12.75
C SER A 319 15.65 -7.88 11.96
N ILE A 320 14.56 -8.57 12.24
CA ILE A 320 13.25 -8.26 11.63
C ILE A 320 12.24 -8.01 12.75
N TRP A 321 11.45 -6.95 12.60
CA TRP A 321 10.34 -6.66 13.50
C TRP A 321 9.16 -7.58 13.21
N GLU A 322 8.80 -8.41 14.17
CA GLU A 322 7.63 -9.29 14.13
C GLU A 322 7.18 -9.65 15.55
N ASP A 323 5.88 -9.86 15.71
CA ASP A 323 5.24 -10.19 16.99
C ASP A 323 5.63 -9.20 18.12
N ALA A 324 5.63 -7.90 17.77
CA ALA A 324 5.95 -6.75 18.63
C ALA A 324 7.37 -6.76 19.23
N LYS A 325 8.33 -7.38 18.54
CA LYS A 325 9.75 -7.40 18.94
C LYS A 325 10.68 -7.57 17.74
N TYR A 326 11.96 -7.25 17.92
CA TYR A 326 12.99 -7.61 16.97
C TYR A 326 13.42 -9.08 17.17
N THR A 327 13.34 -9.86 16.10
CA THR A 327 13.78 -11.25 16.05
C THR A 327 15.03 -11.35 15.18
N GLN A 328 16.06 -12.04 15.70
CA GLN A 328 17.33 -12.24 15.00
C GLN A 328 17.23 -13.39 14.02
N TYR A 329 17.78 -13.19 12.82
CA TYR A 329 17.91 -14.19 11.78
C TYR A 329 19.27 -14.12 11.13
N THR A 330 19.61 -15.14 10.33
CA THR A 330 20.66 -15.05 9.31
C THR A 330 20.02 -15.05 7.93
N VAL A 331 20.69 -14.48 6.93
CA VAL A 331 20.24 -14.54 5.53
C VAL A 331 20.09 -16.00 5.11
N SER A 332 21.03 -16.86 5.50
CA SER A 332 20.99 -18.31 5.29
C SER A 332 19.69 -18.95 5.77
N ALA A 333 19.29 -18.68 7.02
CA ALA A 333 18.08 -19.26 7.61
C ALA A 333 16.82 -18.86 6.82
N LEU A 334 16.74 -17.59 6.42
CA LEU A 334 15.60 -17.09 5.63
C LEU A 334 15.60 -17.64 4.20
N ALA A 335 16.77 -17.80 3.59
CA ALA A 335 16.90 -18.40 2.25
C ALA A 335 16.52 -19.90 2.28
N GLN A 336 16.97 -20.65 3.30
CA GLN A 336 16.58 -22.05 3.48
C GLN A 336 15.07 -22.21 3.68
N GLU A 337 14.45 -21.34 4.50
CA GLU A 337 12.99 -21.31 4.66
C GLU A 337 12.28 -21.04 3.32
N ALA A 338 12.78 -20.08 2.54
CA ALA A 338 12.23 -19.72 1.24
C ALA A 338 12.31 -20.89 0.25
N VAL A 339 13.47 -21.51 0.10
CA VAL A 339 13.67 -22.69 -0.76
C VAL A 339 12.76 -23.84 -0.35
N ALA A 340 12.66 -24.12 0.97
CA ALA A 340 11.79 -25.18 1.46
C ALA A 340 10.30 -24.91 1.21
N ARG A 341 9.86 -23.65 1.19
CA ARG A 341 8.47 -23.25 0.85
C ARG A 341 8.20 -23.48 -0.64
N ILE A 342 9.12 -23.05 -1.50
CA ILE A 342 9.02 -23.19 -2.95
C ILE A 342 8.91 -24.68 -3.33
N HIS A 343 9.77 -25.54 -2.81
CA HIS A 343 9.72 -26.98 -3.08
C HIS A 343 8.42 -27.65 -2.61
N ARG A 344 7.85 -27.20 -1.49
CA ARG A 344 6.54 -27.73 -1.01
C ARG A 344 5.39 -27.28 -1.90
N GLY A 345 5.44 -26.06 -2.42
CA GLY A 345 4.45 -25.55 -3.37
C GLY A 345 4.45 -26.32 -4.70
N ASP A 346 5.60 -26.68 -5.22
CA ASP A 346 5.72 -27.51 -6.44
C ASP A 346 5.12 -28.90 -6.24
N SER A 347 5.36 -29.53 -5.08
CA SER A 347 4.84 -30.87 -4.77
C SER A 347 3.31 -30.95 -4.65
N SER A 348 2.63 -29.83 -4.33
CA SER A 348 1.17 -29.77 -4.29
C SER A 348 0.54 -29.56 -5.67
N ASN A 349 1.24 -28.93 -6.59
CA ASN A 349 0.76 -28.73 -7.98
C ASN A 349 0.87 -30.00 -8.85
N ASP A 350 1.82 -30.90 -8.55
CA ASP A 350 1.99 -32.16 -9.30
C ASP A 350 0.91 -33.22 -8.98
N GLN A 351 0.18 -33.06 -7.87
CA GLN A 351 -0.88 -34.01 -7.49
C GLN A 351 -2.25 -33.73 -8.15
N ASP A 352 -2.44 -32.56 -8.75
CA ASP A 352 -3.70 -32.16 -9.40
C ASP A 352 -3.73 -32.38 -10.94
N HIS A 353 -2.69 -32.97 -11.53
CA HIS A 353 -2.72 -33.41 -12.92
C HIS A 353 -3.01 -34.94 -13.01
N PRO A 354 -4.26 -35.36 -13.28
CA PRO A 354 -4.50 -36.75 -13.64
C PRO A 354 -3.80 -37.02 -14.97
N ALA A 355 -2.93 -38.03 -14.97
CA ALA A 355 -2.28 -38.55 -16.16
C ALA A 355 -3.35 -38.93 -17.22
N ILE A 356 -3.37 -38.20 -18.32
CA ILE A 356 -4.12 -38.57 -19.51
C ILE A 356 -3.31 -39.69 -20.19
N HIS A 357 -3.82 -40.89 -20.05
CA HIS A 357 -3.44 -42.05 -20.88
C HIS A 357 -4.41 -42.20 -22.04
#